data_c2bdedad26dd634c22f084ebaffe50ee
#
_entry.id   c2bdedad26dd634c22f084ebaffe50ee
#
_cell.length_a   1.000
_cell.length_b   1.000
_cell.length_c   1.000
_cell.angle_alpha   90.00
_cell.angle_beta   90.00
_cell.angle_gamma   90.00
#
_symmetry.space_group_name_H-M   'P 1'
#
loop_
_entity.id
_entity.type
_entity.pdbx_description
1 polymer ?
#
loop_
_entity_poly.entity_id
_entity_poly.type
_entity_poly.pdbx_seq_one_letter_code
_entity_poly.pdbx_strand_id
1 'polypeptide(L)'
;MTNQDCIFCKIVNKEIESPIQFEDEDLIIIPSKFPAAETHFLVIPKKHIQSVAHVATEDQEVLGKIMLTASTFAEKQGIKDYKLIFNVGKYAQIPHLHLHLIAGNLQDNT
;
A
#
# COMPACT_ATOMS: atom_id res chain seq x y z
N MET A 1 -1.88 0.38 -18.57
CA MET A 1 -1.21 -0.80 -19.12
C MET A 1 -0.72 -1.69 -17.99
N THR A 2 -1.01 -2.97 -18.06
CA THR A 2 -0.60 -3.91 -17.03
C THR A 2 0.89 -4.21 -17.16
N ASN A 3 1.62 -4.12 -16.06
CA ASN A 3 3.02 -4.50 -16.03
C ASN A 3 3.11 -5.98 -15.68
N GLN A 4 3.46 -6.82 -16.66
CA GLN A 4 3.48 -8.27 -16.49
C GLN A 4 4.50 -8.74 -15.45
N ASP A 5 5.53 -7.93 -15.18
CA ASP A 5 6.54 -8.29 -14.20
C ASP A 5 6.23 -7.74 -12.80
N CYS A 6 5.15 -7.00 -12.66
CA CYS A 6 4.79 -6.38 -11.39
C CYS A 6 4.04 -7.36 -10.50
N ILE A 7 4.62 -7.69 -9.34
CA ILE A 7 3.99 -8.63 -8.42
C ILE A 7 2.64 -8.10 -7.91
N PHE A 8 2.52 -6.78 -7.69
CA PHE A 8 1.27 -6.21 -7.22
C PHE A 8 0.19 -6.25 -8.30
N CYS A 9 0.57 -6.01 -9.55
CA CYS A 9 -0.39 -6.18 -10.66
C CYS A 9 -0.89 -7.62 -10.73
N LYS A 10 -0.01 -8.58 -10.49
CA LYS A 10 -0.38 -9.99 -10.51
C LYS A 10 -1.34 -10.33 -9.38
N ILE A 11 -1.13 -9.75 -8.20
CA ILE A 11 -2.04 -9.95 -7.07
C ILE A 11 -3.39 -9.32 -7.36
N VAL A 12 -3.39 -8.10 -7.90
CA VAL A 12 -4.61 -7.38 -8.28
C VAL A 12 -5.42 -8.19 -9.28
N ASN A 13 -4.73 -8.83 -10.25
CA ASN A 13 -5.37 -9.61 -11.29
C ASN A 13 -5.66 -11.05 -10.87
N LYS A 14 -5.41 -11.41 -9.61
CA LYS A 14 -5.65 -12.73 -9.05
C LYS A 14 -4.77 -13.81 -9.68
N GLU A 15 -3.65 -13.44 -10.26
CA GLU A 15 -2.68 -14.40 -10.82
C GLU A 15 -1.81 -14.99 -9.72
N ILE A 16 -1.62 -14.25 -8.64
CA ILE A 16 -0.89 -14.69 -7.45
C ILE A 16 -1.80 -14.53 -6.25
N GLU A 17 -1.91 -15.57 -5.45
CA GLU A 17 -2.72 -15.52 -4.24
C GLU A 17 -2.07 -14.67 -3.17
N SER A 18 -2.89 -13.93 -2.43
CA SER A 18 -2.45 -13.14 -1.30
C SER A 18 -3.63 -13.00 -0.34
N PRO A 19 -3.40 -12.96 0.96
CA PRO A 19 -4.49 -12.82 1.93
C PRO A 19 -5.01 -11.38 1.95
N ILE A 20 -5.85 -11.05 0.97
CA ILE A 20 -6.39 -9.71 0.81
C ILE A 20 -7.30 -9.40 2.01
N GLN A 21 -7.00 -8.32 2.72
CA GLN A 21 -7.73 -7.90 3.92
C GLN A 21 -8.83 -6.90 3.59
N PHE A 22 -8.69 -6.20 2.49
CA PHE A 22 -9.66 -5.22 2.01
C PHE A 22 -9.52 -5.11 0.50
N GLU A 23 -10.63 -4.98 -0.17
CA GLU A 23 -10.62 -4.77 -1.62
C GLU A 23 -11.86 -3.99 -2.03
N ASP A 24 -11.66 -3.00 -2.89
CA ASP A 24 -12.77 -2.36 -3.57
C ASP A 24 -12.38 -2.19 -5.04
N GLU A 25 -13.08 -1.32 -5.76
CA GLU A 25 -12.82 -1.14 -7.19
C GLU A 25 -11.47 -0.51 -7.49
N ASP A 26 -10.88 0.20 -6.53
CA ASP A 26 -9.64 0.97 -6.76
C ASP A 26 -8.43 0.46 -6.01
N LEU A 27 -8.62 -0.21 -4.88
CA LEU A 27 -7.53 -0.54 -3.96
C LEU A 27 -7.63 -1.96 -3.42
N ILE A 28 -6.47 -2.48 -2.99
CA ILE A 28 -6.41 -3.66 -2.14
C ILE A 28 -5.52 -3.37 -0.94
N ILE A 29 -5.75 -4.08 0.16
CA ILE A 29 -4.87 -4.06 1.32
C ILE A 29 -4.44 -5.49 1.61
N ILE A 30 -3.13 -5.70 1.69
CA ILE A 30 -2.56 -7.01 2.01
C ILE A 30 -1.53 -6.86 3.12
N PRO A 31 -1.28 -7.92 3.90
CA PRO A 31 -0.17 -7.86 4.85
C PRO A 31 1.16 -7.91 4.10
N SER A 32 2.18 -7.26 4.67
CA SER A 32 3.51 -7.30 4.08
C SER A 32 4.12 -8.70 4.27
N LYS A 33 4.76 -9.22 3.24
CA LYS A 33 5.48 -10.50 3.32
C LYS A 33 6.72 -10.40 4.17
N PHE A 34 7.32 -9.22 4.23
CA PHE A 34 8.55 -8.98 4.98
C PHE A 34 8.30 -7.81 5.92
N PRO A 35 7.55 -8.07 7.02
CA PRO A 35 7.11 -6.97 7.88
C PRO A 35 8.28 -6.29 8.59
N ALA A 36 8.24 -4.96 8.61
CA ALA A 36 9.22 -4.13 9.29
C ALA A 36 8.80 -3.83 10.73
N ALA A 37 7.61 -4.27 11.13
CA ALA A 37 7.06 -4.02 12.47
C ALA A 37 6.08 -5.12 12.81
N GLU A 38 5.56 -5.10 14.03
CA GLU A 38 4.57 -6.09 14.48
C GLU A 38 3.33 -6.08 13.58
N THR A 39 2.92 -4.90 13.16
CA THR A 39 1.82 -4.74 12.22
C THR A 39 2.37 -4.04 10.99
N HIS A 40 2.14 -4.64 9.83
CA HIS A 40 2.62 -4.07 8.59
C HIS A 40 1.71 -4.48 7.44
N PHE A 41 0.93 -3.52 6.96
CA PHE A 41 0.03 -3.72 5.82
C PHE A 41 0.46 -2.81 4.67
N LEU A 42 0.08 -3.21 3.47
CA LEU A 42 0.34 -2.44 2.25
C LEU A 42 -1.00 -2.07 1.64
N VAL A 43 -1.19 -0.78 1.36
CA VAL A 43 -2.37 -0.27 0.68
C VAL A 43 -1.96 0.02 -0.76
N ILE A 44 -2.55 -0.68 -1.70
CA ILE A 44 -2.06 -0.74 -3.07
C ILE A 44 -3.17 -0.36 -4.04
N PRO A 45 -2.98 0.66 -4.91
CA PRO A 45 -3.96 0.95 -5.95
C PRO A 45 -3.91 -0.13 -7.02
N LYS A 46 -5.08 -0.43 -7.60
CA LYS A 46 -5.15 -1.40 -8.70
C LYS A 46 -4.51 -0.84 -9.97
N LYS A 47 -4.61 0.48 -10.17
CA LYS A 47 -3.92 1.14 -11.27
C LYS A 47 -2.41 1.06 -11.03
N HIS A 48 -1.66 0.69 -12.07
CA HIS A 48 -0.20 0.64 -11.95
C HIS A 48 0.38 2.05 -12.08
N ILE A 49 0.81 2.60 -10.96
CA ILE A 49 1.54 3.86 -10.88
C ILE A 49 2.87 3.52 -10.25
N GLN A 50 3.96 3.94 -10.84
CA GLN A 50 5.29 3.51 -10.40
C GLN A 50 5.61 3.93 -8.96
N SER A 51 5.33 5.17 -8.61
CA SER A 51 5.56 5.68 -7.25
C SER A 51 4.82 7.00 -7.07
N VAL A 52 4.86 7.54 -5.85
CA VAL A 52 4.23 8.83 -5.60
C VAL A 52 4.90 9.96 -6.40
N ALA A 53 6.15 9.77 -6.81
CA ALA A 53 6.85 10.74 -7.65
C ALA A 53 6.36 10.70 -9.11
N HIS A 54 5.59 9.69 -9.47
CA HIS A 54 5.10 9.49 -10.84
C HIS A 54 3.60 9.72 -10.98
N VAL A 55 2.95 10.20 -9.91
CA VAL A 55 1.50 10.47 -9.98
C VAL A 55 1.26 11.69 -10.84
N ALA A 56 0.14 11.65 -11.56
CA ALA A 56 -0.33 12.78 -12.36
C ALA A 56 -1.49 13.47 -11.63
N THR A 57 -1.91 14.61 -12.14
CA THR A 57 -3.04 15.33 -11.56
C THR A 57 -4.29 14.46 -11.50
N GLU A 58 -4.50 13.63 -12.53
CA GLU A 58 -5.64 12.71 -12.58
C GLU A 58 -5.62 11.64 -11.48
N ASP A 59 -4.49 11.45 -10.82
CA ASP A 59 -4.34 10.45 -9.77
C ASP A 59 -4.62 11.00 -8.37
N GLN A 60 -5.03 12.25 -8.26
CA GLN A 60 -5.27 12.89 -6.96
C GLN A 60 -6.33 12.13 -6.15
N GLU A 61 -7.40 11.71 -6.80
CA GLU A 61 -8.47 11.00 -6.09
C GLU A 61 -8.00 9.68 -5.52
N VAL A 62 -7.28 8.89 -6.31
CA VAL A 62 -6.82 7.59 -5.84
C VAL A 62 -5.77 7.76 -4.75
N LEU A 63 -4.92 8.78 -4.86
CA LEU A 63 -3.90 9.04 -3.85
C LEU A 63 -4.54 9.40 -2.51
N GLY A 64 -5.53 10.28 -2.53
CA GLY A 64 -6.28 10.61 -1.30
C GLY A 64 -7.03 9.42 -0.76
N LYS A 65 -7.60 8.61 -1.64
CA LYS A 65 -8.33 7.40 -1.24
C LYS A 65 -7.42 6.39 -0.55
N ILE A 66 -6.19 6.26 -1.03
CA ILE A 66 -5.20 5.36 -0.40
C ILE A 66 -5.02 5.74 1.07
N MET A 67 -4.82 7.02 1.36
CA MET A 67 -4.59 7.47 2.72
C MET A 67 -5.85 7.35 3.59
N LEU A 68 -6.98 7.73 3.05
CA LEU A 68 -8.25 7.63 3.77
C LEU A 68 -8.60 6.17 4.08
N THR A 69 -8.40 5.30 3.11
CA THR A 69 -8.68 3.87 3.29
C THR A 69 -7.75 3.26 4.34
N ALA A 70 -6.46 3.65 4.33
CA ALA A 70 -5.51 3.19 5.33
C ALA A 70 -5.97 3.59 6.73
N SER A 71 -6.39 4.83 6.91
CA SER A 71 -6.86 5.35 8.18
C SER A 71 -8.11 4.61 8.66
N THR A 72 -9.07 4.41 7.78
CA THR A 72 -10.30 3.69 8.10
C THR A 72 -10.01 2.24 8.47
N PHE A 73 -9.13 1.60 7.71
CA PHE A 73 -8.72 0.23 7.97
C PHE A 73 -8.05 0.10 9.34
N ALA A 74 -7.13 1.02 9.66
CA ALA A 74 -6.44 1.02 10.94
C ALA A 74 -7.45 1.12 12.09
N GLU A 75 -8.43 2.00 11.97
CA GLU A 75 -9.45 2.17 13.00
C GLU A 75 -10.24 0.87 13.21
N LYS A 76 -10.62 0.22 12.12
CA LYS A 76 -11.38 -1.03 12.21
C LYS A 76 -10.56 -2.16 12.81
N GLN A 77 -9.24 -2.11 12.63
CA GLN A 77 -8.33 -3.11 13.22
C GLN A 77 -7.98 -2.79 14.67
N GLY A 78 -8.45 -1.66 15.20
CA GLY A 78 -8.10 -1.26 16.55
C GLY A 78 -6.71 -0.69 16.68
N ILE A 79 -6.10 -0.27 15.58
CA ILE A 79 -4.76 0.31 15.56
C ILE A 79 -4.91 1.82 15.78
N LYS A 80 -4.38 2.32 16.90
CA LYS A 80 -4.52 3.74 17.24
C LYS A 80 -3.30 4.56 16.87
N ASP A 81 -2.12 3.97 17.00
CA ASP A 81 -0.87 4.66 16.74
C ASP A 81 -0.15 3.93 15.62
N TYR A 82 0.13 4.64 14.53
CA TYR A 82 0.74 4.01 13.35
C TYR A 82 1.44 5.06 12.49
N LYS A 83 2.26 4.59 11.58
CA LYS A 83 2.92 5.44 10.60
C LYS A 83 2.45 5.04 9.20
N LEU A 84 2.32 6.04 8.34
CA LEU A 84 2.02 5.84 6.92
C LEU A 84 3.23 6.31 6.12
N ILE A 85 3.80 5.44 5.31
CA ILE A 85 5.05 5.72 4.60
C ILE A 85 4.91 5.36 3.13
N PHE A 86 5.22 6.33 2.27
CA PHE A 86 5.47 6.10 0.85
C PHE A 86 6.98 6.14 0.63
N ASN A 87 7.52 5.13 -0.03
CA ASN A 87 8.92 5.12 -0.39
C ASN A 87 9.07 5.47 -1.87
N VAL A 88 10.10 6.22 -2.20
CA VAL A 88 10.34 6.70 -3.55
C VAL A 88 11.78 6.39 -3.96
N GLY A 89 11.96 6.01 -5.23
CA GLY A 89 13.29 5.78 -5.78
C GLY A 89 13.93 4.53 -5.21
N LYS A 90 15.18 4.64 -4.82
CA LYS A 90 15.95 3.46 -4.35
C LYS A 90 15.40 2.83 -3.08
N TYR A 91 14.55 3.56 -2.34
CA TYR A 91 13.94 3.02 -1.12
C TYR A 91 12.68 2.24 -1.40
N ALA A 92 12.12 2.35 -2.61
CA ALA A 92 10.95 1.61 -3.02
C ALA A 92 11.42 0.30 -3.65
N GLN A 93 11.09 -0.82 -3.01
CA GLN A 93 11.55 -2.12 -3.48
C GLN A 93 10.75 -2.63 -4.67
N ILE A 94 9.50 -2.20 -4.79
CA ILE A 94 8.61 -2.62 -5.86
C ILE A 94 8.12 -1.38 -6.59
N PRO A 95 8.32 -1.30 -7.91
CA PRO A 95 7.91 -0.12 -8.69
C PRO A 95 6.42 -0.12 -9.02
N HIS A 96 5.61 -0.16 -8.00
CA HIS A 96 4.17 -0.03 -8.04
C HIS A 96 3.78 0.64 -6.74
N LEU A 97 3.12 1.79 -6.84
CA LEU A 97 2.76 2.61 -5.70
C LEU A 97 2.12 1.77 -4.59
N HIS A 98 2.61 1.93 -3.38
CA HIS A 98 2.02 1.27 -2.23
C HIS A 98 2.35 2.07 -0.98
N LEU A 99 1.35 2.18 -0.10
CA LEU A 99 1.50 2.86 1.17
C LEU A 99 1.72 1.83 2.26
N HIS A 100 2.77 2.03 3.06
CA HIS A 100 3.04 1.18 4.21
C HIS A 100 2.27 1.71 5.41
N LEU A 101 1.49 0.84 6.03
CA LEU A 101 0.85 1.10 7.32
C LEU A 101 1.57 0.24 8.34
N ILE A 102 2.35 0.85 9.21
CA ILE A 102 3.14 0.12 10.20
C ILE A 102 2.83 0.58 11.61
N ALA A 103 2.86 -0.36 12.55
CA ALA A 103 2.53 -0.10 13.93
C ALA A 103 3.21 -1.14 14.84
N GLY A 104 3.38 -0.76 16.11
CA GLY A 104 3.93 -1.65 17.13
C GLY A 104 5.44 -1.58 17.23
N ASN A 105 5.95 -1.15 18.39
CA ASN A 105 7.38 -1.11 18.70
C ASN A 105 8.23 -0.35 17.69
N LEU A 106 7.70 0.75 17.16
CA LEU A 106 8.42 1.56 16.20
C LEU A 106 9.33 2.54 16.90
N GLN A 107 10.44 2.89 16.25
CA GLN A 107 11.31 3.94 16.74
C GLN A 107 10.70 5.30 16.41
N ASP A 108 10.82 6.23 17.37
CA ASP A 108 10.14 7.52 17.24
C ASP A 108 10.75 8.44 16.19
N ASN A 109 12.00 8.18 15.79
CA ASN A 109 12.73 9.08 14.90
C ASN A 109 12.68 8.66 13.44
N THR A 110 11.79 7.76 13.09
CA THR A 110 11.67 7.32 11.69
C THR A 110 10.39 7.74 11.04
#